data_d9a3991745db017b390ff321d753b824
#
_entry.id   d9a3991745db017b390ff321d753b824
#
_cell.length_a   1.000
_cell.length_b   1.000
_cell.length_c   1.000
_cell.angle_alpha   90.00
_cell.angle_beta   90.00
_cell.angle_gamma   90.00
#
_symmetry.space_group_name_H-M   'P 1'
#
loop_
_entity.id
_entity.type
_entity.pdbx_description
1 polymer ?
#
loop_
_entity_poly.entity_id
_entity_poly.type
_entity_poly.pdbx_seq_one_letter_code
_entity_poly.pdbx_strand_id
1 'polypeptide(L)'
;MMTIKVSTPKLAYVCSGLQAAKKFSINTIDWNYPMEIITLNHEPNGPSSFKDALVINMYNYFKGSEPQKDKVEHPIEQEGLTYIQEPNKPVYRYYHNGRYIKYQRFTASGELAVIDYFNENRQRFKREEYDSSGYVHSLMYMDLETNKPKQHLYLRADGTCYMTKWYKNDETTEKIVIFDEKENIVNVSYSENELSYFFLSRLINKTKYLFLTSENEIYTTLKSLSVKYSSMYLGFIETNEMLDSPEKEIDHLDAFVVPSLKRYHDTVQKAGPRTNIYYVSDEPFTRKRFADKLIDQVPFNNQLKNMDVELLTSEWQSKSDLYLSAKVEFKGDIPAHSVGRHKMYWKLKNQKSGTESIFNANVSSEEALMFTVSGTLRVHSVLDQLSTIELYLCCEWDNRFFASSVRVNDPKEIPSLERSISGWQITLAEENNHLRVHTAEGFRRKLMKRLFVKK
;
A
#
# COMPACT_ATOMS: atom_id res chain seq x y z
N MET A 1 20.33 22.48 20.53
CA MET A 1 19.53 21.91 19.45
C MET A 1 19.44 20.41 19.68
N MET A 2 18.33 19.90 20.20
CA MET A 2 18.12 18.45 20.33
C MET A 2 17.77 17.92 18.93
N THR A 3 18.69 17.21 18.31
CA THR A 3 18.41 16.43 17.11
C THR A 3 17.54 15.25 17.51
N ILE A 4 16.25 15.35 17.27
CA ILE A 4 15.35 14.19 17.40
C ILE A 4 15.76 13.22 16.30
N LYS A 5 16.52 12.18 16.66
CA LYS A 5 16.75 11.04 15.77
C LYS A 5 15.42 10.34 15.58
N VAL A 6 14.71 10.65 14.52
CA VAL A 6 13.58 9.84 14.07
C VAL A 6 14.16 8.49 13.67
N SER A 7 13.81 7.44 14.40
CA SER A 7 14.23 6.09 14.03
C SER A 7 13.63 5.75 12.66
N THR A 8 14.49 5.48 11.69
CA THR A 8 14.07 5.00 10.36
C THR A 8 13.19 3.76 10.52
N PRO A 9 12.00 3.71 9.91
CA PRO A 9 11.15 2.54 9.98
C PRO A 9 11.82 1.38 9.22
N LYS A 10 11.53 0.16 9.63
CA LYS A 10 11.85 -1.01 8.82
C LYS A 10 10.95 -1.05 7.58
N LEU A 11 11.51 -1.41 6.45
CA LEU A 11 10.76 -1.65 5.23
C LEU A 11 10.32 -3.11 5.19
N ALA A 12 9.04 -3.36 4.98
CA ALA A 12 8.51 -4.70 4.82
C ALA A 12 7.53 -4.80 3.66
N TYR A 13 7.65 -5.84 2.84
CA TYR A 13 6.66 -6.20 1.84
C TYR A 13 5.76 -7.31 2.38
N VAL A 14 4.47 -7.04 2.47
CA VAL A 14 3.47 -7.97 2.99
C VAL A 14 2.71 -8.59 1.82
N CYS A 15 2.69 -9.91 1.75
CA CYS A 15 2.04 -10.67 0.69
C CYS A 15 1.39 -11.96 1.22
N SER A 16 0.51 -12.52 0.42
CA SER A 16 -0.16 -13.79 0.76
C SER A 16 0.85 -14.93 0.90
N GLY A 17 1.83 -15.04 -0.01
CA GLY A 17 2.84 -16.07 0.04
C GLY A 17 4.08 -15.77 -0.80
N LEU A 18 5.08 -16.65 -0.74
CA LEU A 18 6.36 -16.47 -1.43
C LEU A 18 6.25 -16.40 -2.96
N GLN A 19 5.21 -16.98 -3.56
CA GLN A 19 4.99 -16.85 -5.01
C GLN A 19 4.63 -15.41 -5.39
N ALA A 20 3.82 -14.72 -4.57
CA ALA A 20 3.52 -13.30 -4.74
C ALA A 20 4.79 -12.45 -4.53
N ALA A 21 5.60 -12.77 -3.51
CA ALA A 21 6.88 -12.12 -3.30
C ALA A 21 7.85 -12.33 -4.46
N LYS A 22 7.89 -13.51 -5.06
CA LYS A 22 8.70 -13.79 -6.26
C LYS A 22 8.25 -12.96 -7.46
N LYS A 23 6.95 -12.91 -7.70
CA LYS A 23 6.36 -12.09 -8.79
C LYS A 23 6.74 -10.61 -8.61
N PHE A 24 6.63 -10.10 -7.39
CA PHE A 24 7.03 -8.75 -7.04
C PHE A 24 8.54 -8.51 -7.23
N SER A 25 9.40 -9.38 -6.70
CA SER A 25 10.87 -9.20 -6.73
C SER A 25 11.47 -9.32 -8.14
N ILE A 26 10.86 -10.11 -9.03
CA ILE A 26 11.35 -10.32 -10.38
C ILE A 26 11.06 -9.09 -11.26
N ASN A 27 9.93 -8.43 -11.03
CA ASN A 27 9.45 -7.38 -11.93
C ASN A 27 9.81 -5.96 -11.47
N THR A 28 10.22 -5.75 -10.22
CA THR A 28 10.16 -4.39 -9.70
C THR A 28 11.42 -3.83 -9.07
N ILE A 29 12.27 -4.55 -8.35
CA ILE A 29 13.33 -3.85 -7.60
C ILE A 29 14.50 -4.78 -7.23
N ASP A 30 15.71 -4.35 -7.57
CA ASP A 30 16.95 -4.87 -6.99
C ASP A 30 17.16 -4.15 -5.64
N TRP A 31 16.60 -4.72 -4.59
CA TRP A 31 16.62 -4.12 -3.26
C TRP A 31 17.98 -4.36 -2.60
N ASN A 32 18.91 -3.45 -2.77
CA ASN A 32 20.13 -3.40 -1.95
C ASN A 32 19.86 -2.89 -0.52
N TYR A 33 18.60 -2.75 -0.12
CA TYR A 33 18.20 -2.30 1.21
C TYR A 33 17.66 -3.49 2.01
N PRO A 34 17.96 -3.62 3.31
CA PRO A 34 17.45 -4.70 4.14
C PRO A 34 15.93 -4.58 4.28
N MET A 35 15.23 -5.32 3.43
CA MET A 35 13.78 -5.42 3.43
C MET A 35 13.37 -6.73 4.10
N GLU A 36 12.31 -6.70 4.88
CA GLU A 36 11.65 -7.90 5.39
C GLU A 36 10.52 -8.30 4.42
N ILE A 37 10.36 -9.59 4.15
CA ILE A 37 9.20 -10.14 3.42
C ILE A 37 8.32 -10.82 4.45
N ILE A 38 7.08 -10.37 4.54
CA ILE A 38 6.10 -10.93 5.47
C ILE A 38 5.07 -11.72 4.66
N THR A 39 4.97 -13.02 4.92
CA THR A 39 4.01 -13.90 4.25
C THR A 39 2.92 -14.37 5.21
N LEU A 40 1.67 -14.40 4.73
CA LEU A 40 0.50 -14.68 5.55
C LEU A 40 -0.02 -16.12 5.40
N ASN A 41 0.28 -16.80 4.28
CA ASN A 41 -0.14 -18.17 4.05
C ASN A 41 0.77 -19.18 4.75
N HIS A 42 0.21 -20.38 4.98
CA HIS A 42 0.98 -21.50 5.52
C HIS A 42 1.98 -22.03 4.48
N GLU A 43 3.26 -21.91 4.78
CA GLU A 43 4.37 -22.36 3.95
C GLU A 43 5.40 -23.10 4.82
N PRO A 44 5.16 -24.37 5.16
CA PRO A 44 5.95 -25.13 6.15
C PRO A 44 7.42 -25.30 5.75
N ASN A 45 7.70 -25.37 4.45
CA ASN A 45 9.03 -25.54 3.87
C ASN A 45 9.54 -24.23 3.21
N GLY A 46 8.93 -23.09 3.55
CA GLY A 46 9.34 -21.78 3.05
C GLY A 46 10.74 -21.41 3.56
N PRO A 47 11.58 -20.78 2.73
CA PRO A 47 12.90 -20.33 3.14
C PRO A 47 12.81 -19.23 4.20
N SER A 48 13.79 -19.17 5.09
CA SER A 48 13.93 -18.08 6.06
C SER A 48 14.49 -16.79 5.46
N SER A 49 15.02 -16.85 4.25
CA SER A 49 15.51 -15.70 3.50
C SER A 49 15.22 -15.86 2.01
N PHE A 50 15.02 -14.74 1.36
CA PHE A 50 14.79 -14.69 -0.09
C PHE A 50 15.54 -13.50 -0.67
N LYS A 51 16.53 -13.74 -1.53
CA LYS A 51 17.40 -12.70 -2.11
C LYS A 51 17.91 -11.70 -1.04
N ASP A 52 18.51 -12.21 0.02
CA ASP A 52 19.04 -11.44 1.17
C ASP A 52 17.97 -10.75 2.05
N ALA A 53 16.70 -10.80 1.68
CA ALA A 53 15.61 -10.34 2.53
C ALA A 53 15.24 -11.41 3.58
N LEU A 54 15.06 -10.98 4.83
CA LEU A 54 14.51 -11.85 5.88
C LEU A 54 13.03 -12.15 5.57
N VAL A 55 12.68 -13.43 5.60
CA VAL A 55 11.28 -13.87 5.44
C VAL A 55 10.67 -14.14 6.81
N ILE A 56 9.60 -13.43 7.13
CA ILE A 56 8.80 -13.63 8.35
C ILE A 56 7.45 -14.24 7.91
N ASN A 57 7.30 -15.54 8.11
CA ASN A 57 6.04 -16.22 7.85
C ASN A 57 5.15 -16.19 9.09
N MET A 58 3.87 -15.86 8.93
CA MET A 58 2.89 -15.77 10.02
C MET A 58 2.77 -17.07 10.82
N TYR A 59 2.72 -18.21 10.14
CA TYR A 59 2.60 -19.52 10.80
C TYR A 59 3.87 -19.89 11.57
N ASN A 60 5.04 -19.65 10.98
CA ASN A 60 6.33 -19.86 11.65
C ASN A 60 6.51 -18.95 12.87
N TYR A 61 5.98 -17.71 12.79
CA TYR A 61 5.99 -16.78 13.93
C TYR A 61 5.19 -17.35 15.13
N PHE A 62 4.03 -17.92 14.89
CA PHE A 62 3.22 -18.55 15.96
C PHE A 62 3.72 -19.93 16.38
N LYS A 63 4.34 -20.66 15.44
CA LYS A 63 5.02 -21.92 15.74
C LYS A 63 6.14 -21.74 16.77
N GLY A 64 6.84 -20.58 16.71
CA GLY A 64 7.97 -20.28 17.58
C GLY A 64 9.28 -20.93 17.10
N SER A 65 10.32 -20.79 17.94
CA SER A 65 11.63 -21.39 17.65
C SER A 65 11.61 -22.87 18.00
N GLU A 66 12.02 -23.71 17.07
CA GLU A 66 12.20 -25.14 17.30
C GLU A 66 13.67 -25.50 17.26
N PRO A 67 14.11 -26.40 18.14
CA PRO A 67 15.45 -26.96 18.02
C PRO A 67 15.57 -27.75 16.72
N GLN A 68 16.75 -27.73 16.13
CA GLN A 68 17.05 -28.57 14.98
C GLN A 68 16.89 -30.05 15.41
N LYS A 69 16.09 -30.81 14.67
CA LYS A 69 15.84 -32.22 14.91
C LYS A 69 16.42 -33.04 13.78
N ASP A 70 16.72 -34.30 14.09
CA ASP A 70 17.17 -35.25 13.10
C ASP A 70 16.06 -35.56 12.10
N LYS A 71 16.44 -35.86 10.87
CA LYS A 71 15.51 -36.20 9.82
C LYS A 71 14.84 -37.56 10.11
N VAL A 72 13.51 -37.59 10.04
CA VAL A 72 12.73 -38.81 10.20
C VAL A 72 12.51 -39.45 8.83
N GLU A 73 12.89 -40.71 8.69
CA GLU A 73 12.63 -41.52 7.49
C GLU A 73 11.32 -42.29 7.63
N HIS A 74 10.55 -42.34 6.57
CA HIS A 74 9.28 -43.02 6.50
C HIS A 74 9.39 -44.18 5.48
N PRO A 75 9.54 -45.43 5.94
CA PRO A 75 9.68 -46.58 5.04
C PRO A 75 8.39 -46.80 4.25
N ILE A 76 8.55 -47.21 2.98
CA ILE A 76 7.44 -47.60 2.12
C ILE A 76 6.88 -48.95 2.63
N GLU A 77 7.77 -49.92 2.92
CA GLU A 77 7.37 -51.21 3.48
C GLU A 77 6.96 -51.05 4.95
N GLN A 78 5.79 -51.56 5.29
CA GLN A 78 5.25 -51.47 6.63
C GLN A 78 4.69 -52.81 7.07
N GLU A 79 5.04 -53.21 8.28
CA GLU A 79 4.64 -54.50 8.83
C GLU A 79 3.10 -54.67 8.86
N GLY A 80 2.62 -55.84 8.38
CA GLY A 80 1.21 -56.16 8.34
C GLY A 80 0.40 -55.43 7.24
N LEU A 81 1.05 -54.64 6.36
CA LEU A 81 0.38 -53.94 5.28
C LEU A 81 0.87 -54.42 3.91
N THR A 82 -0.06 -54.55 2.99
CA THR A 82 0.25 -54.68 1.57
C THR A 82 0.05 -53.34 0.87
N TYR A 83 0.85 -53.06 -0.16
CA TYR A 83 0.70 -51.81 -0.89
C TYR A 83 0.67 -52.01 -2.40
N ILE A 84 0.07 -51.05 -3.10
CA ILE A 84 0.09 -50.93 -4.56
C ILE A 84 0.64 -49.55 -4.87
N GLN A 85 1.72 -49.49 -5.65
CA GLN A 85 2.28 -48.24 -6.17
C GLN A 85 1.51 -47.78 -7.42
N GLU A 86 1.19 -46.52 -7.53
CA GLU A 86 0.65 -45.93 -8.77
C GLU A 86 1.75 -45.88 -9.84
N PRO A 87 1.45 -46.28 -11.11
CA PRO A 87 2.42 -46.19 -12.18
C PRO A 87 3.05 -44.82 -12.35
N ASN A 88 4.37 -44.74 -12.40
CA ASN A 88 5.15 -43.54 -12.63
C ASN A 88 4.94 -42.42 -11.61
N LYS A 89 4.42 -42.71 -10.42
CA LYS A 89 4.23 -41.75 -9.33
C LYS A 89 4.77 -42.28 -8.01
N PRO A 90 5.33 -41.45 -7.15
CA PRO A 90 5.75 -41.80 -5.79
C PRO A 90 4.54 -41.85 -4.85
N VAL A 91 3.56 -42.65 -5.19
CA VAL A 91 2.26 -42.76 -4.54
C VAL A 91 1.93 -44.19 -4.24
N TYR A 92 1.52 -44.49 -3.00
CA TYR A 92 1.30 -45.82 -2.50
C TYR A 92 -0.05 -45.94 -1.80
N ARG A 93 -0.83 -46.98 -2.16
CA ARG A 93 -2.12 -47.31 -1.54
C ARG A 93 -1.94 -48.53 -0.68
N TYR A 94 -2.27 -48.42 0.61
CA TYR A 94 -2.06 -49.47 1.58
C TYR A 94 -3.35 -50.18 1.95
N TYR A 95 -3.22 -51.48 2.11
CA TYR A 95 -4.33 -52.36 2.46
C TYR A 95 -3.95 -53.22 3.68
N HIS A 96 -4.91 -53.41 4.59
CA HIS A 96 -4.83 -54.35 5.69
C HIS A 96 -5.97 -55.37 5.54
N ASN A 97 -5.65 -56.66 5.41
CA ASN A 97 -6.63 -57.72 5.18
C ASN A 97 -7.60 -57.38 4.02
N GLY A 98 -7.09 -56.88 2.91
CA GLY A 98 -7.87 -56.49 1.74
C GLY A 98 -8.65 -55.16 1.86
N ARG A 99 -8.65 -54.54 3.02
CA ARG A 99 -9.31 -53.25 3.22
C ARG A 99 -8.35 -52.09 2.93
N TYR A 100 -8.79 -51.14 2.11
CA TYR A 100 -8.05 -49.90 1.83
C TYR A 100 -8.07 -49.00 3.06
N ILE A 101 -6.88 -48.70 3.62
CA ILE A 101 -6.78 -47.96 4.89
C ILE A 101 -6.07 -46.62 4.79
N LYS A 102 -5.10 -46.49 3.88
CA LYS A 102 -4.37 -45.25 3.72
C LYS A 102 -3.71 -45.08 2.37
N TYR A 103 -3.45 -43.86 2.03
CA TYR A 103 -2.74 -43.37 0.86
C TYR A 103 -1.53 -42.58 1.33
N GLN A 104 -0.37 -42.85 0.75
CA GLN A 104 0.85 -42.11 1.01
C GLN A 104 1.39 -41.51 -0.29
N ARG A 105 1.81 -40.27 -0.21
CA ARG A 105 2.45 -39.57 -1.31
C ARG A 105 3.80 -39.06 -0.85
N PHE A 106 4.84 -39.35 -1.63
CA PHE A 106 6.18 -38.83 -1.44
C PHE A 106 6.47 -37.72 -2.44
N THR A 107 7.45 -36.86 -2.14
CA THR A 107 7.99 -35.87 -3.07
C THR A 107 8.84 -36.55 -4.14
N ALA A 108 9.27 -35.84 -5.17
CA ALA A 108 10.20 -36.34 -6.15
C ALA A 108 11.59 -36.68 -5.54
N SER A 109 11.94 -36.04 -4.40
CA SER A 109 13.17 -36.33 -3.63
C SER A 109 13.03 -37.52 -2.69
N GLY A 110 11.86 -38.21 -2.64
CA GLY A 110 11.62 -39.39 -1.81
C GLY A 110 11.20 -39.08 -0.36
N GLU A 111 10.90 -37.85 -0.03
CA GLU A 111 10.43 -37.43 1.31
C GLU A 111 8.91 -37.64 1.40
N LEU A 112 8.43 -38.15 2.54
CA LEU A 112 6.99 -38.29 2.77
C LEU A 112 6.35 -36.87 2.81
N ALA A 113 5.32 -36.64 2.01
CA ALA A 113 4.61 -35.37 1.94
C ALA A 113 3.23 -35.43 2.60
N VAL A 114 2.47 -36.51 2.35
CA VAL A 114 1.07 -36.60 2.78
C VAL A 114 0.72 -38.07 3.10
N ILE A 115 -0.06 -38.24 4.18
CA ILE A 115 -0.83 -39.47 4.42
C ILE A 115 -2.30 -39.12 4.54
N ASP A 116 -3.15 -39.76 3.70
CA ASP A 116 -4.59 -39.76 3.84
C ASP A 116 -5.04 -41.08 4.47
N TYR A 117 -5.89 -41.00 5.49
CA TYR A 117 -6.48 -42.17 6.16
C TYR A 117 -7.95 -42.30 5.80
N PHE A 118 -8.38 -43.55 5.58
CA PHE A 118 -9.71 -43.88 5.13
C PHE A 118 -10.42 -44.83 6.12
N ASN A 119 -11.72 -44.60 6.32
CA ASN A 119 -12.57 -45.46 7.08
C ASN A 119 -13.04 -46.67 6.25
N GLU A 120 -13.86 -47.54 6.86
CA GLU A 120 -14.40 -48.75 6.23
C GLU A 120 -15.20 -48.49 4.94
N ASN A 121 -15.84 -47.32 4.89
CA ASN A 121 -16.61 -46.87 3.71
C ASN A 121 -15.74 -46.20 2.64
N ARG A 122 -14.41 -46.24 2.78
CA ARG A 122 -13.43 -45.55 1.92
C ARG A 122 -13.56 -44.01 1.89
N GLN A 123 -14.16 -43.47 2.95
CA GLN A 123 -14.22 -42.01 3.12
C GLN A 123 -12.95 -41.56 3.85
N ARG A 124 -12.33 -40.53 3.34
CA ARG A 124 -11.16 -39.92 4.01
C ARG A 124 -11.63 -39.17 5.26
N PHE A 125 -11.09 -39.56 6.42
CA PHE A 125 -11.45 -38.95 7.69
C PHE A 125 -10.31 -38.11 8.29
N LYS A 126 -9.05 -38.34 7.88
CA LYS A 126 -7.87 -37.66 8.37
C LYS A 126 -6.82 -37.54 7.29
N ARG A 127 -6.13 -36.39 7.27
CA ARG A 127 -4.92 -36.14 6.48
C ARG A 127 -3.81 -35.66 7.40
N GLU A 128 -2.62 -36.14 7.20
CA GLU A 128 -1.37 -35.67 7.78
C GLU A 128 -0.49 -35.13 6.68
N GLU A 129 0.12 -33.94 6.93
CA GLU A 129 1.09 -33.35 6.03
C GLU A 129 2.43 -33.22 6.76
N TYR A 130 3.50 -33.53 6.05
CA TYR A 130 4.85 -33.66 6.58
C TYR A 130 5.75 -32.55 6.03
N ASP A 131 6.61 -32.02 6.89
CA ASP A 131 7.68 -31.10 6.48
C ASP A 131 8.87 -31.87 5.85
N SER A 132 9.86 -31.14 5.34
CA SER A 132 11.06 -31.74 4.72
C SER A 132 11.94 -32.53 5.69
N SER A 133 11.73 -32.37 7.00
CA SER A 133 12.42 -33.13 8.04
C SER A 133 11.66 -34.41 8.45
N GLY A 134 10.47 -34.65 7.87
CA GLY A 134 9.65 -35.82 8.11
C GLY A 134 8.76 -35.73 9.35
N TYR A 135 8.57 -34.55 9.94
CA TYR A 135 7.62 -34.35 11.05
C TYR A 135 6.25 -33.92 10.53
N VAL A 136 5.19 -34.38 11.19
CA VAL A 136 3.84 -33.90 10.92
C VAL A 136 3.75 -32.44 11.33
N HIS A 137 3.59 -31.54 10.35
CA HIS A 137 3.40 -30.11 10.61
C HIS A 137 1.93 -29.68 10.56
N SER A 138 1.08 -30.47 9.93
CA SER A 138 -0.35 -30.22 9.92
C SER A 138 -1.18 -31.51 9.90
N LEU A 139 -2.34 -31.44 10.54
CA LEU A 139 -3.26 -32.54 10.66
C LEU A 139 -4.69 -32.05 10.39
N MET A 140 -5.35 -32.62 9.41
CA MET A 140 -6.67 -32.19 8.98
C MET A 140 -7.69 -33.32 9.20
N TYR A 141 -8.77 -32.99 9.91
CA TYR A 141 -9.95 -33.85 10.02
C TYR A 141 -10.99 -33.46 8.99
N MET A 142 -11.57 -34.46 8.35
CA MET A 142 -12.53 -34.29 7.26
C MET A 142 -13.94 -34.51 7.77
N ASP A 143 -14.87 -33.79 7.22
CA ASP A 143 -16.29 -34.15 7.31
C ASP A 143 -16.56 -35.34 6.41
N LEU A 144 -17.17 -36.38 6.97
CA LEU A 144 -17.37 -37.67 6.27
C LEU A 144 -18.44 -37.62 5.18
N GLU A 145 -19.39 -36.70 5.29
CA GLU A 145 -20.48 -36.58 4.30
C GLU A 145 -20.03 -35.78 3.09
N THR A 146 -19.35 -34.65 3.32
CA THR A 146 -18.95 -33.71 2.27
C THR A 146 -17.53 -33.95 1.76
N ASN A 147 -16.72 -34.72 2.48
CA ASN A 147 -15.27 -34.88 2.27
C ASN A 147 -14.50 -33.55 2.24
N LYS A 148 -15.01 -32.55 2.95
CA LYS A 148 -14.40 -31.23 3.10
C LYS A 148 -13.67 -31.11 4.44
N PRO A 149 -12.68 -30.21 4.57
CA PRO A 149 -12.04 -29.96 5.86
C PRO A 149 -13.06 -29.49 6.90
N LYS A 150 -13.04 -30.10 8.08
CA LYS A 150 -13.83 -29.69 9.26
C LYS A 150 -12.96 -29.02 10.29
N GLN A 151 -11.76 -29.54 10.51
CA GLN A 151 -10.81 -29.00 11.46
C GLN A 151 -9.38 -29.21 10.93
N HIS A 152 -8.52 -28.21 11.11
CA HIS A 152 -7.12 -28.24 10.74
C HIS A 152 -6.27 -27.82 11.95
N LEU A 153 -5.36 -28.69 12.36
CA LEU A 153 -4.40 -28.45 13.43
C LEU A 153 -3.02 -28.22 12.81
N TYR A 154 -2.32 -27.21 13.28
CA TYR A 154 -0.95 -26.90 12.93
C TYR A 154 -0.05 -27.24 14.11
N LEU A 155 0.95 -28.06 13.85
CA LEU A 155 1.74 -28.73 14.89
C LEU A 155 3.18 -28.24 14.90
N ARG A 156 3.76 -28.21 16.10
CA ARG A 156 5.21 -28.16 16.29
C ARG A 156 5.81 -29.54 16.04
N ALA A 157 7.12 -29.62 15.86
CA ALA A 157 7.80 -30.89 15.61
C ALA A 157 7.74 -31.89 16.79
N ASP A 158 7.39 -31.43 18.01
CA ASP A 158 7.10 -32.31 19.16
C ASP A 158 5.66 -32.86 19.16
N GLY A 159 4.84 -32.49 18.18
CA GLY A 159 3.44 -32.87 18.06
C GLY A 159 2.46 -31.96 18.81
N THR A 160 2.94 -30.94 19.55
CA THR A 160 2.05 -30.00 20.23
C THR A 160 1.37 -29.07 19.21
N CYS A 161 0.10 -28.75 19.44
CA CYS A 161 -0.67 -27.87 18.56
C CYS A 161 -0.43 -26.39 18.92
N TYR A 162 -0.02 -25.57 17.95
CA TYR A 162 0.11 -24.13 18.14
C TYR A 162 -1.03 -23.33 17.52
N MET A 163 -1.79 -23.92 16.58
CA MET A 163 -2.93 -23.27 15.96
C MET A 163 -3.96 -24.31 15.53
N THR A 164 -5.24 -24.01 15.73
CA THR A 164 -6.35 -24.82 15.22
C THR A 164 -7.31 -23.95 14.45
N LYS A 165 -7.75 -24.43 13.28
CA LYS A 165 -8.80 -23.82 12.46
C LYS A 165 -10.01 -24.74 12.35
N TRP A 166 -11.19 -24.17 12.46
CA TRP A 166 -12.46 -24.85 12.18
C TRP A 166 -13.09 -24.22 10.95
N TYR A 167 -13.75 -25.04 10.15
CA TYR A 167 -14.37 -24.64 8.90
C TYR A 167 -15.87 -24.89 8.94
N LYS A 168 -16.63 -24.01 8.30
CA LYS A 168 -18.03 -24.21 8.00
C LYS A 168 -18.19 -25.17 6.82
N ASN A 169 -19.43 -25.59 6.52
CA ASN A 169 -19.72 -26.48 5.40
C ASN A 169 -19.37 -25.89 4.02
N ASP A 170 -19.31 -24.56 3.91
CA ASP A 170 -18.87 -23.82 2.71
C ASP A 170 -17.35 -23.63 2.62
N GLU A 171 -16.57 -24.28 3.48
CA GLU A 171 -15.11 -24.19 3.62
C GLU A 171 -14.60 -22.82 4.11
N THR A 172 -15.49 -21.90 4.46
CA THR A 172 -15.06 -20.64 5.10
C THR A 172 -14.59 -20.90 6.54
N THR A 173 -13.62 -20.12 6.99
CA THR A 173 -13.12 -20.20 8.36
C THR A 173 -14.22 -19.80 9.35
N GLU A 174 -14.52 -20.70 10.28
CA GLU A 174 -15.46 -20.43 11.38
C GLU A 174 -14.74 -19.83 12.59
N LYS A 175 -13.59 -20.43 12.94
CA LYS A 175 -12.83 -20.06 14.13
C LYS A 175 -11.38 -20.48 14.01
N ILE A 176 -10.48 -19.63 14.50
CA ILE A 176 -9.04 -19.89 14.61
C ILE A 176 -8.62 -19.67 16.06
N VAL A 177 -7.90 -20.61 16.64
CA VAL A 177 -7.34 -20.48 17.99
C VAL A 177 -5.85 -20.66 17.95
N ILE A 178 -5.11 -19.75 18.59
CA ILE A 178 -3.64 -19.83 18.72
C ILE A 178 -3.30 -20.17 20.15
N PHE A 179 -2.32 -21.07 20.32
CA PHE A 179 -1.80 -21.51 21.61
C PHE A 179 -0.32 -21.14 21.78
N ASP A 180 0.06 -20.80 22.99
CA ASP A 180 1.49 -20.67 23.36
C ASP A 180 2.15 -22.04 23.60
N GLU A 181 3.42 -22.00 24.03
CA GLU A 181 4.20 -23.21 24.34
C GLU A 181 3.65 -23.95 25.58
N LYS A 182 2.82 -23.32 26.38
CA LYS A 182 2.18 -23.87 27.57
C LYS A 182 0.72 -24.27 27.33
N GLU A 183 0.31 -24.34 26.06
CA GLU A 183 -1.05 -24.66 25.61
C GLU A 183 -2.12 -23.65 26.07
N ASN A 184 -1.73 -22.45 26.53
CA ASN A 184 -2.70 -21.40 26.83
C ASN A 184 -3.18 -20.73 25.54
N ILE A 185 -4.46 -20.35 25.53
CA ILE A 185 -5.03 -19.61 24.41
C ILE A 185 -4.46 -18.19 24.39
N VAL A 186 -3.77 -17.84 23.31
CA VAL A 186 -3.18 -16.52 23.09
C VAL A 186 -4.11 -15.62 22.30
N ASN A 187 -4.87 -16.19 21.36
CA ASN A 187 -5.81 -15.46 20.52
C ASN A 187 -6.92 -16.36 19.98
N VAL A 188 -8.06 -15.74 19.74
CA VAL A 188 -9.18 -16.33 19.01
C VAL A 188 -9.59 -15.36 17.92
N SER A 189 -9.61 -15.83 16.68
CA SER A 189 -10.03 -15.08 15.48
C SER A 189 -11.16 -15.83 14.78
N TYR A 190 -12.02 -15.11 14.07
CA TYR A 190 -13.15 -15.69 13.34
C TYR A 190 -13.00 -15.54 11.82
N SER A 191 -11.86 -15.06 11.37
CA SER A 191 -11.48 -14.98 9.97
C SER A 191 -9.96 -14.93 9.78
N GLU A 192 -9.49 -15.22 8.57
CA GLU A 192 -8.08 -15.07 8.19
C GLU A 192 -7.61 -13.60 8.31
N ASN A 193 -8.50 -12.66 8.01
CA ASN A 193 -8.19 -11.23 8.14
C ASN A 193 -7.96 -10.81 9.58
N GLU A 194 -8.76 -11.31 10.53
CA GLU A 194 -8.55 -11.07 11.96
C GLU A 194 -7.25 -11.70 12.47
N LEU A 195 -6.91 -12.90 11.99
CA LEU A 195 -5.64 -13.55 12.29
C LEU A 195 -4.45 -12.72 11.79
N SER A 196 -4.52 -12.28 10.52
CA SER A 196 -3.50 -11.44 9.91
C SER A 196 -3.37 -10.09 10.63
N TYR A 197 -4.48 -9.47 11.00
CA TYR A 197 -4.52 -8.26 11.81
C TYR A 197 -3.81 -8.47 13.16
N PHE A 198 -4.14 -9.53 13.86
CA PHE A 198 -3.51 -9.87 15.15
C PHE A 198 -1.99 -10.07 15.01
N PHE A 199 -1.56 -10.82 14.02
CA PHE A 199 -0.14 -11.07 13.75
C PHE A 199 0.61 -9.76 13.45
N LEU A 200 0.13 -8.97 12.48
CA LEU A 200 0.78 -7.73 12.08
C LEU A 200 0.81 -6.72 13.23
N SER A 201 -0.24 -6.65 14.05
CA SER A 201 -0.27 -5.78 15.23
C SER A 201 0.84 -6.10 16.23
N ARG A 202 1.21 -7.37 16.38
CA ARG A 202 2.32 -7.79 17.25
C ARG A 202 3.69 -7.38 16.72
N LEU A 203 3.87 -7.31 15.40
CA LEU A 203 5.09 -6.81 14.79
C LEU A 203 5.22 -5.30 14.99
N ILE A 204 4.16 -4.54 14.75
CA ILE A 204 4.12 -3.07 14.87
C ILE A 204 4.43 -2.61 16.31
N ASN A 205 3.93 -3.32 17.32
CA ASN A 205 4.19 -2.98 18.73
C ASN A 205 5.66 -3.04 19.12
N LYS A 206 6.51 -3.71 18.35
CA LYS A 206 7.95 -3.85 18.64
C LYS A 206 8.81 -2.90 17.83
N THR A 207 8.35 -2.45 16.67
CA THR A 207 9.17 -1.71 15.70
C THR A 207 8.30 -0.82 14.82
N LYS A 208 8.80 0.34 14.39
CA LYS A 208 8.16 1.13 13.34
C LYS A 208 8.34 0.46 11.99
N TYR A 209 7.27 0.36 11.22
CA TYR A 209 7.26 -0.24 9.88
C TYR A 209 6.72 0.70 8.81
N LEU A 210 7.32 0.63 7.63
CA LEU A 210 6.68 0.98 6.37
C LEU A 210 6.29 -0.33 5.69
N PHE A 211 5.02 -0.65 5.70
CA PHE A 211 4.48 -1.82 5.01
C PHE A 211 4.12 -1.47 3.58
N LEU A 212 4.59 -2.28 2.65
CA LEU A 212 4.21 -2.25 1.25
C LEU A 212 3.41 -3.50 0.91
N THR A 213 2.40 -3.36 0.08
CA THR A 213 1.68 -4.50 -0.50
C THR A 213 1.23 -4.18 -1.92
N SER A 214 0.97 -5.20 -2.71
CA SER A 214 0.30 -5.10 -4.03
C SER A 214 -1.03 -5.88 -4.05
N GLU A 215 -1.47 -6.39 -2.90
CA GLU A 215 -2.66 -7.24 -2.79
C GLU A 215 -3.77 -6.49 -2.05
N ASN A 216 -4.96 -6.37 -2.67
CA ASN A 216 -6.10 -5.61 -2.13
C ASN A 216 -6.61 -6.12 -0.79
N GLU A 217 -6.67 -7.42 -0.59
CA GLU A 217 -7.13 -8.02 0.67
C GLU A 217 -6.19 -7.66 1.82
N ILE A 218 -4.87 -7.74 1.57
CA ILE A 218 -3.84 -7.38 2.54
C ILE A 218 -3.88 -5.87 2.80
N TYR A 219 -4.06 -5.06 1.76
CA TYR A 219 -4.21 -3.62 1.89
C TYR A 219 -5.33 -3.25 2.86
N THR A 220 -6.49 -3.89 2.76
CA THR A 220 -7.62 -3.63 3.65
C THR A 220 -7.28 -3.89 5.12
N THR A 221 -6.55 -4.96 5.40
CA THR A 221 -6.07 -5.29 6.75
C THR A 221 -5.05 -4.25 7.25
N LEU A 222 -4.08 -3.88 6.41
CA LEU A 222 -3.06 -2.88 6.74
C LEU A 222 -3.68 -1.48 6.95
N LYS A 223 -4.66 -1.09 6.16
CA LYS A 223 -5.41 0.16 6.31
C LYS A 223 -6.09 0.24 7.68
N SER A 224 -6.74 -0.85 8.11
CA SER A 224 -7.36 -0.91 9.44
C SER A 224 -6.33 -0.77 10.57
N LEU A 225 -5.13 -1.30 10.39
CA LEU A 225 -4.02 -1.15 11.34
C LEU A 225 -3.47 0.29 11.35
N SER A 226 -3.32 0.93 10.20
CA SER A 226 -2.75 2.29 10.09
C SER A 226 -3.57 3.34 10.83
N VAL A 227 -4.89 3.15 10.92
CA VAL A 227 -5.78 4.02 11.71
C VAL A 227 -5.48 3.92 13.22
N LYS A 228 -5.06 2.74 13.69
CA LYS A 228 -4.83 2.46 15.12
C LYS A 228 -3.40 2.73 15.57
N TYR A 229 -2.42 2.51 14.70
CA TYR A 229 -1.00 2.54 15.05
C TYR A 229 -0.26 3.68 14.35
N SER A 230 0.07 4.74 15.09
CA SER A 230 0.86 5.88 14.58
C SER A 230 2.32 5.54 14.25
N SER A 231 2.79 4.36 14.67
CA SER A 231 4.13 3.85 14.34
C SER A 231 4.19 3.10 13.00
N MET A 232 3.09 3.06 12.27
CA MET A 232 2.95 2.38 11.00
C MET A 232 2.79 3.37 9.85
N TYR A 233 3.47 3.10 8.74
CA TYR A 233 3.29 3.75 7.45
C TYR A 233 2.79 2.73 6.45
N LEU A 234 1.92 3.14 5.55
CA LEU A 234 1.28 2.27 4.58
C LEU A 234 1.59 2.71 3.16
N GLY A 235 2.16 1.81 2.38
CA GLY A 235 2.36 1.99 0.96
C GLY A 235 1.66 0.91 0.14
N PHE A 236 1.23 1.29 -1.06
CA PHE A 236 0.63 0.39 -2.02
C PHE A 236 1.40 0.40 -3.33
N ILE A 237 1.61 -0.78 -3.92
CA ILE A 237 2.27 -0.93 -5.21
C ILE A 237 1.24 -1.32 -6.25
N GLU A 238 1.03 -0.45 -7.22
CA GLU A 238 0.14 -0.70 -8.34
C GLU A 238 0.74 -1.75 -9.26
N THR A 239 -0.05 -2.76 -9.60
CA THR A 239 0.29 -3.76 -10.62
C THR A 239 -0.64 -3.60 -11.82
N ASN A 240 -0.21 -4.07 -13.00
CA ASN A 240 -1.01 -3.94 -14.23
C ASN A 240 -2.37 -4.66 -14.18
N GLU A 241 -2.61 -5.48 -13.17
CA GLU A 241 -3.82 -6.28 -13.02
C GLU A 241 -4.92 -5.58 -12.17
N MET A 242 -4.66 -4.35 -11.65
CA MET A 242 -5.50 -3.71 -10.63
C MET A 242 -6.08 -2.37 -11.08
N LEU A 243 -6.87 -2.35 -12.17
CA LEU A 243 -7.25 -1.07 -12.79
C LEU A 243 -8.68 -0.56 -12.53
N ASP A 244 -9.45 -1.16 -11.63
CA ASP A 244 -10.87 -0.79 -11.49
C ASP A 244 -11.22 0.13 -10.31
N SER A 245 -10.47 1.13 -9.97
CA SER A 245 -10.80 2.27 -9.08
C SER A 245 -9.86 2.52 -7.90
N PRO A 246 -8.59 2.81 -8.10
CA PRO A 246 -7.69 3.23 -7.01
C PRO A 246 -8.01 4.64 -6.49
N GLU A 247 -8.78 5.44 -7.21
CA GLU A 247 -8.92 6.89 -6.98
C GLU A 247 -9.50 7.29 -5.63
N LYS A 248 -10.33 6.45 -5.02
CA LYS A 248 -10.95 6.75 -3.70
C LYS A 248 -10.10 6.35 -2.49
N GLU A 249 -9.07 5.55 -2.70
CA GLU A 249 -8.28 4.97 -1.62
C GLU A 249 -6.88 5.57 -1.46
N ILE A 250 -6.41 6.29 -2.49
CA ILE A 250 -5.06 6.89 -2.51
C ILE A 250 -4.85 7.86 -1.34
N ASP A 251 -5.88 8.57 -0.90
CA ASP A 251 -5.81 9.57 0.17
C ASP A 251 -5.43 9.01 1.55
N HIS A 252 -5.47 7.69 1.72
CA HIS A 252 -5.11 7.01 2.98
C HIS A 252 -3.71 6.40 2.97
N LEU A 253 -3.00 6.51 1.84
CA LEU A 253 -1.66 5.94 1.68
C LEU A 253 -0.57 6.95 2.04
N ASP A 254 0.47 6.48 2.68
CA ASP A 254 1.71 7.22 2.89
C ASP A 254 2.62 7.16 1.65
N ALA A 255 2.50 6.08 0.87
CA ALA A 255 3.23 5.89 -0.38
C ALA A 255 2.38 5.14 -1.41
N PHE A 256 2.38 5.62 -2.65
CA PHE A 256 1.79 4.93 -3.79
C PHE A 256 2.82 4.76 -4.88
N VAL A 257 3.08 3.52 -5.26
CA VAL A 257 4.14 3.17 -6.21
C VAL A 257 3.51 2.76 -7.53
N VAL A 258 3.89 3.43 -8.59
CA VAL A 258 3.36 3.18 -9.94
C VAL A 258 4.44 2.63 -10.90
N PRO A 259 4.07 1.73 -11.83
CA PRO A 259 5.02 1.00 -12.65
C PRO A 259 5.50 1.79 -13.88
N SER A 260 4.88 2.91 -14.24
CA SER A 260 5.24 3.65 -15.45
C SER A 260 5.16 5.16 -15.27
N LEU A 261 5.97 5.89 -16.04
CA LEU A 261 5.99 7.36 -16.03
C LEU A 261 4.63 7.96 -16.46
N LYS A 262 3.97 7.35 -17.43
CA LYS A 262 2.62 7.76 -17.85
C LYS A 262 1.64 7.65 -16.68
N ARG A 263 1.65 6.51 -16.00
CA ARG A 263 0.78 6.27 -14.85
C ARG A 263 1.11 7.21 -13.69
N TYR A 264 2.38 7.55 -13.49
CA TYR A 264 2.81 8.56 -12.53
C TYR A 264 2.13 9.91 -12.78
N HIS A 265 2.19 10.43 -14.01
CA HIS A 265 1.56 11.71 -14.35
C HIS A 265 0.04 11.67 -14.19
N ASP A 266 -0.61 10.61 -14.65
CA ASP A 266 -2.06 10.44 -14.52
C ASP A 266 -2.48 10.38 -13.05
N THR A 267 -1.72 9.70 -12.21
CA THR A 267 -2.00 9.53 -10.78
C THR A 267 -1.74 10.82 -9.99
N VAL A 268 -0.64 11.52 -10.27
CA VAL A 268 -0.32 12.81 -9.62
C VAL A 268 -1.39 13.85 -9.88
N GLN A 269 -2.01 13.85 -11.07
CA GLN A 269 -3.09 14.77 -11.39
C GLN A 269 -4.38 14.49 -10.60
N LYS A 270 -4.61 13.26 -10.24
CA LYS A 270 -5.84 12.78 -9.59
C LYS A 270 -5.72 12.66 -8.07
N ALA A 271 -4.51 12.36 -7.58
CA ALA A 271 -4.26 12.21 -6.15
C ALA A 271 -4.34 13.55 -5.43
N GLY A 272 -4.92 13.51 -4.26
CA GLY A 272 -4.90 14.65 -3.34
C GLY A 272 -3.48 14.96 -2.83
N PRO A 273 -3.28 16.11 -2.18
CA PRO A 273 -1.95 16.58 -1.76
C PRO A 273 -1.29 15.74 -0.65
N ARG A 274 -1.96 14.72 -0.17
CA ARG A 274 -1.52 13.91 1.00
C ARG A 274 -0.73 12.67 0.65
N THR A 275 -0.82 12.19 -0.59
CA THR A 275 -0.23 10.91 -0.99
C THR A 275 1.08 11.10 -1.72
N ASN A 276 2.11 10.43 -1.26
CA ASN A 276 3.39 10.41 -1.95
C ASN A 276 3.33 9.40 -3.08
N ILE A 277 3.50 9.88 -4.30
CA ILE A 277 3.50 9.04 -5.48
C ILE A 277 4.93 8.83 -5.93
N TYR A 278 5.31 7.58 -6.11
CA TYR A 278 6.63 7.18 -6.55
C TYR A 278 6.53 6.44 -7.88
N TYR A 279 7.42 6.78 -8.78
CA TYR A 279 7.63 6.05 -10.02
C TYR A 279 8.87 5.17 -9.89
N VAL A 280 8.72 3.89 -10.22
CA VAL A 280 9.83 2.95 -10.31
C VAL A 280 10.05 2.57 -11.76
N SER A 281 11.10 3.10 -12.36
CA SER A 281 11.48 2.72 -13.73
C SER A 281 12.14 1.35 -13.77
N ASP A 282 12.15 0.71 -14.94
CA ASP A 282 12.84 -0.56 -15.14
C ASP A 282 14.39 -0.42 -15.13
N GLU A 283 14.93 0.80 -15.04
CA GLU A 283 16.37 1.04 -14.98
C GLU A 283 16.95 0.73 -13.59
N PRO A 284 18.02 -0.08 -13.47
CA PRO A 284 18.62 -0.49 -12.19
C PRO A 284 19.04 0.67 -11.28
N PHE A 285 19.52 1.79 -11.89
CA PHE A 285 19.98 2.96 -11.13
C PHE A 285 18.84 3.72 -10.42
N THR A 286 17.67 3.78 -11.06
CA THR A 286 16.49 4.44 -10.49
C THR A 286 15.91 3.63 -9.33
N ARG A 287 16.04 2.32 -9.40
CA ARG A 287 15.56 1.37 -8.38
C ARG A 287 16.33 1.49 -7.07
N LYS A 288 17.64 1.66 -7.09
CA LYS A 288 18.45 1.84 -5.87
C LYS A 288 18.08 3.12 -5.12
N ARG A 289 17.93 4.23 -5.85
CA ARG A 289 17.52 5.51 -5.27
C ARG A 289 16.10 5.50 -4.72
N PHE A 290 15.22 4.63 -5.25
CA PHE A 290 13.84 4.54 -4.81
C PHE A 290 13.71 4.03 -3.38
N ALA A 291 14.41 2.97 -3.01
CA ALA A 291 14.36 2.42 -1.65
C ALA A 291 14.87 3.42 -0.61
N ASP A 292 15.99 4.10 -0.91
CA ASP A 292 16.55 5.14 -0.05
C ASP A 292 15.53 6.29 0.13
N LYS A 293 14.93 6.75 -0.96
CA LYS A 293 13.91 7.80 -0.93
C LYS A 293 12.66 7.40 -0.16
N LEU A 294 12.17 6.17 -0.35
CA LEU A 294 10.97 5.69 0.33
C LEU A 294 11.14 5.69 1.84
N ILE A 295 12.29 5.23 2.33
CA ILE A 295 12.58 5.11 3.76
C ILE A 295 12.85 6.44 4.41
N ASP A 296 13.58 7.31 3.72
CA ASP A 296 13.93 8.62 4.27
C ASP A 296 12.76 9.61 4.16
N GLN A 297 11.98 9.52 3.09
CA GLN A 297 10.96 10.52 2.76
C GLN A 297 9.57 10.18 3.29
N VAL A 298 9.15 8.91 3.36
CA VAL A 298 7.83 8.58 3.88
C VAL A 298 7.65 9.03 5.34
N PRO A 299 8.60 8.79 6.27
CA PRO A 299 8.50 9.34 7.62
C PRO A 299 8.48 10.86 7.65
N PHE A 300 9.28 11.50 6.79
CA PHE A 300 9.30 12.96 6.65
C PHE A 300 7.98 13.49 6.15
N ASN A 301 7.39 12.80 5.19
CA ASN A 301 6.21 13.18 4.51
C ASN A 301 4.98 13.16 5.42
N ASN A 302 4.90 12.23 6.32
CA ASN A 302 3.88 12.22 7.35
C ASN A 302 4.08 13.30 8.43
N GLN A 303 5.29 13.84 8.54
CA GLN A 303 5.58 14.96 9.40
C GLN A 303 5.22 16.29 8.76
N LEU A 304 5.37 16.43 7.42
CA LEU A 304 4.87 17.57 6.64
C LEU A 304 3.43 17.31 6.19
N LYS A 305 2.50 17.43 7.10
CA LYS A 305 1.09 17.06 6.82
C LYS A 305 0.38 18.01 5.89
N ASN A 306 0.72 19.28 5.88
CA ASN A 306 0.03 20.32 5.14
C ASN A 306 0.99 21.42 4.68
N MET A 307 0.72 21.95 3.51
CA MET A 307 1.25 23.21 3.04
C MET A 307 0.13 24.25 3.18
N ASP A 308 0.32 25.22 4.04
CA ASP A 308 -0.58 26.36 4.16
C ASP A 308 -0.06 27.51 3.29
N VAL A 309 -0.94 28.11 2.51
CA VAL A 309 -0.63 29.24 1.62
C VAL A 309 -1.53 30.41 1.97
N GLU A 310 -0.94 31.50 2.45
CA GLU A 310 -1.63 32.71 2.85
C GLU A 310 -1.30 33.85 1.88
N LEU A 311 -2.30 34.49 1.33
CA LEU A 311 -2.13 35.64 0.46
C LEU A 311 -1.52 36.80 1.26
N LEU A 312 -0.44 37.39 0.75
CA LEU A 312 0.15 38.62 1.26
C LEU A 312 -0.29 39.84 0.44
N THR A 313 -0.19 39.70 -0.88
CA THR A 313 -0.60 40.77 -1.80
C THR A 313 -1.12 40.21 -3.10
N SER A 314 -2.05 40.90 -3.72
CA SER A 314 -2.49 40.62 -5.08
C SER A 314 -2.71 41.93 -5.84
N GLU A 315 -2.19 42.01 -7.06
CA GLU A 315 -2.36 43.17 -7.91
C GLU A 315 -2.37 42.81 -9.40
N TRP A 316 -3.10 43.59 -10.18
CA TRP A 316 -3.07 43.49 -11.63
C TRP A 316 -1.94 44.31 -12.21
N GLN A 317 -0.90 43.66 -12.71
CA GLN A 317 0.23 44.34 -13.39
C GLN A 317 -0.12 44.77 -14.81
N SER A 318 -1.02 44.05 -15.47
CA SER A 318 -1.56 44.40 -16.79
C SER A 318 -3.03 44.08 -16.89
N LYS A 319 -3.62 44.17 -18.11
CA LYS A 319 -5.00 43.74 -18.34
C LYS A 319 -5.24 42.25 -18.07
N SER A 320 -4.22 41.41 -18.24
CA SER A 320 -4.34 39.94 -18.18
C SER A 320 -3.41 39.31 -17.16
N ASP A 321 -2.48 40.07 -16.60
CA ASP A 321 -1.44 39.52 -15.74
C ASP A 321 -1.71 39.90 -14.29
N LEU A 322 -1.98 38.88 -13.48
CA LEU A 322 -2.21 39.01 -12.04
C LEU A 322 -0.93 38.64 -11.30
N TYR A 323 -0.38 39.59 -10.58
CA TYR A 323 0.72 39.35 -9.65
C TYR A 323 0.17 38.91 -8.30
N LEU A 324 0.80 37.86 -7.72
CA LEU A 324 0.50 37.37 -6.40
C LEU A 324 1.77 37.22 -5.59
N SER A 325 1.67 37.53 -4.29
CA SER A 325 2.67 37.18 -3.30
C SER A 325 1.97 36.47 -2.15
N ALA A 326 2.53 35.37 -1.68
CA ALA A 326 1.96 34.56 -0.61
C ALA A 326 3.05 34.08 0.37
N LYS A 327 2.66 33.95 1.61
CA LYS A 327 3.42 33.24 2.63
C LYS A 327 3.04 31.78 2.56
N VAL A 328 4.05 30.91 2.55
CA VAL A 328 3.91 29.46 2.52
C VAL A 328 4.50 28.90 3.80
N GLU A 329 3.74 28.11 4.50
CA GLU A 329 4.17 27.43 5.71
C GLU A 329 3.93 25.93 5.58
N PHE A 330 4.99 25.14 5.70
CA PHE A 330 4.86 23.68 5.81
C PHE A 330 4.77 23.32 7.29
N LYS A 331 3.71 22.60 7.66
CA LYS A 331 3.50 22.13 9.04
C LYS A 331 4.12 20.76 9.22
N GLY A 332 5.09 20.65 10.12
CA GLY A 332 5.75 19.39 10.46
C GLY A 332 7.23 19.57 10.80
N ASP A 333 7.94 18.48 10.99
CA ASP A 333 9.37 18.49 11.30
C ASP A 333 10.20 18.29 10.04
N ILE A 334 11.31 19.03 9.89
CA ILE A 334 12.26 18.88 8.78
C ILE A 334 13.28 17.79 9.14
N PRO A 335 13.46 16.75 8.32
CA PRO A 335 14.61 15.86 8.45
C PRO A 335 15.90 16.59 8.07
N ALA A 336 16.98 16.24 8.75
CA ALA A 336 18.29 16.85 8.56
C ALA A 336 18.88 16.74 7.12
N HIS A 337 18.27 15.95 6.25
CA HIS A 337 18.76 15.64 4.89
C HIS A 337 18.00 16.37 3.78
N SER A 338 16.93 17.09 4.09
CA SER A 338 16.05 17.67 3.07
C SER A 338 16.33 19.15 2.75
N VAL A 339 17.52 19.61 3.03
CA VAL A 339 17.91 20.98 2.70
C VAL A 339 18.07 21.14 1.19
N GLY A 340 17.13 21.83 0.55
CA GLY A 340 17.47 22.63 -0.61
C GLY A 340 17.06 22.14 -1.99
N ARG A 341 16.08 21.27 -2.22
CA ARG A 341 15.59 20.98 -3.58
C ARG A 341 14.07 21.03 -3.66
N HIS A 342 13.52 22.21 -3.58
CA HIS A 342 12.11 22.44 -3.85
C HIS A 342 11.94 23.28 -5.13
N LYS A 343 10.87 22.98 -5.88
CA LYS A 343 10.43 23.79 -7.02
C LYS A 343 9.00 24.19 -6.77
N MET A 344 8.75 25.47 -6.71
CA MET A 344 7.40 26.02 -6.52
C MET A 344 6.88 26.60 -7.83
N TYR A 345 5.58 26.47 -8.06
CA TYR A 345 4.89 27.05 -9.20
C TYR A 345 3.41 27.30 -8.90
N TRP A 346 2.88 28.31 -9.57
CA TRP A 346 1.47 28.64 -9.51
C TRP A 346 0.70 27.84 -10.55
N LYS A 347 -0.51 27.40 -10.18
CA LYS A 347 -1.41 26.66 -11.06
C LYS A 347 -2.78 27.30 -11.06
N LEU A 348 -3.31 27.61 -12.24
CA LEU A 348 -4.70 27.97 -12.47
C LEU A 348 -5.44 26.77 -13.07
N LYS A 349 -6.64 26.50 -12.58
CA LYS A 349 -7.51 25.42 -13.07
C LYS A 349 -8.92 25.93 -13.26
N ASN A 350 -9.44 25.84 -14.47
CA ASN A 350 -10.84 26.10 -14.75
C ASN A 350 -11.68 24.91 -14.32
N GLN A 351 -12.60 25.11 -13.37
CA GLN A 351 -13.39 24.00 -12.78
C GLN A 351 -14.30 23.31 -13.79
N LYS A 352 -14.76 24.02 -14.83
CA LYS A 352 -15.74 23.48 -15.77
C LYS A 352 -15.08 22.76 -16.94
N SER A 353 -14.06 23.36 -17.54
CA SER A 353 -13.35 22.75 -18.69
C SER A 353 -12.23 21.82 -18.27
N GLY A 354 -11.72 21.93 -17.04
CA GLY A 354 -10.53 21.23 -16.60
C GLY A 354 -9.24 21.81 -17.17
N THR A 355 -9.30 22.91 -17.94
CA THR A 355 -8.10 23.55 -18.52
C THR A 355 -7.19 24.06 -17.40
N GLU A 356 -5.92 23.73 -17.46
CA GLU A 356 -4.91 24.11 -16.49
C GLU A 356 -3.79 24.93 -17.14
N SER A 357 -3.23 25.86 -16.38
CA SER A 357 -2.02 26.61 -16.75
C SER A 357 -1.09 26.75 -15.56
N ILE A 358 0.20 26.60 -15.84
CA ILE A 358 1.28 26.60 -14.84
C ILE A 358 2.17 27.78 -15.06
N PHE A 359 2.57 28.45 -13.98
CA PHE A 359 3.42 29.64 -13.97
C PHE A 359 4.53 29.50 -12.93
N ASN A 360 5.73 29.95 -13.26
CA ASN A 360 6.83 29.89 -12.32
C ASN A 360 6.54 30.74 -11.06
N ALA A 361 6.94 30.23 -9.92
CA ALA A 361 6.94 30.96 -8.66
C ALA A 361 8.38 31.33 -8.29
N ASN A 362 8.56 32.56 -7.83
CA ASN A 362 9.83 33.07 -7.35
C ASN A 362 9.83 33.02 -5.82
N VAL A 363 10.78 32.34 -5.24
CA VAL A 363 10.99 32.30 -3.79
C VAL A 363 11.90 33.47 -3.40
N SER A 364 11.42 34.35 -2.55
CA SER A 364 12.15 35.57 -2.15
C SER A 364 12.75 35.49 -0.75
N SER A 365 12.23 34.64 0.11
CA SER A 365 12.79 34.39 1.43
C SER A 365 12.51 32.94 1.84
N GLU A 366 13.40 32.36 2.62
CA GLU A 366 13.31 31.00 3.15
C GLU A 366 13.80 30.99 4.60
N GLU A 367 12.90 30.67 5.52
CA GLU A 367 13.22 30.45 6.93
C GLU A 367 12.67 29.09 7.35
N ALA A 368 13.53 28.12 7.47
CA ALA A 368 13.14 26.74 7.85
C ALA A 368 12.03 26.18 6.95
N LEU A 369 10.78 26.19 7.40
CA LEU A 369 9.59 25.72 6.68
C LEU A 369 8.68 26.87 6.20
N MET A 370 9.14 28.11 6.29
CA MET A 370 8.40 29.28 5.84
C MET A 370 9.07 29.91 4.62
N PHE A 371 8.25 30.21 3.61
CA PHE A 371 8.70 30.78 2.35
C PHE A 371 7.84 31.99 2.01
N THR A 372 8.44 33.00 1.40
CA THR A 372 7.69 34.03 0.69
C THR A 372 7.81 33.77 -0.80
N VAL A 373 6.67 33.54 -1.45
CA VAL A 373 6.59 33.13 -2.84
C VAL A 373 5.78 34.13 -3.64
N SER A 374 6.29 34.55 -4.78
CA SER A 374 5.58 35.46 -5.67
C SER A 374 5.55 34.94 -7.11
N GLY A 375 4.67 35.49 -7.92
CA GLY A 375 4.59 35.19 -9.34
C GLY A 375 3.54 35.98 -10.10
N THR A 376 3.68 36.02 -11.42
CA THR A 376 2.73 36.64 -12.33
C THR A 376 1.99 35.60 -13.14
N LEU A 377 0.68 35.62 -13.06
CA LEU A 377 -0.22 34.63 -13.65
C LEU A 377 -0.97 35.24 -14.86
N ARG A 378 -0.93 34.59 -15.99
CA ARG A 378 -1.67 34.98 -17.19
C ARG A 378 -3.06 34.37 -17.17
N VAL A 379 -4.03 35.07 -16.56
CA VAL A 379 -5.38 34.54 -16.33
C VAL A 379 -6.10 34.18 -17.63
N HIS A 380 -5.82 34.86 -18.73
CA HIS A 380 -6.46 34.57 -20.03
C HIS A 380 -6.16 33.17 -20.56
N SER A 381 -5.10 32.51 -20.10
CA SER A 381 -4.69 31.16 -20.56
C SER A 381 -5.68 30.06 -20.18
N VAL A 382 -6.59 30.32 -19.24
CA VAL A 382 -7.61 29.35 -18.78
C VAL A 382 -9.06 29.88 -18.99
N LEU A 383 -9.22 30.97 -19.75
CA LEU A 383 -10.53 31.59 -20.03
C LEU A 383 -11.21 30.98 -21.27
N ASP A 384 -11.58 29.74 -21.21
CA ASP A 384 -12.26 29.02 -22.31
C ASP A 384 -13.79 28.90 -22.09
N GLN A 385 -14.24 28.83 -20.85
CA GLN A 385 -15.64 28.71 -20.47
C GLN A 385 -15.96 29.56 -19.23
N LEU A 386 -17.24 29.93 -19.08
CA LEU A 386 -17.76 30.53 -17.85
C LEU A 386 -17.61 29.54 -16.69
N SER A 387 -16.80 29.87 -15.74
CA SER A 387 -16.51 29.01 -14.59
C SER A 387 -15.79 29.79 -13.48
N THR A 388 -15.71 29.18 -12.35
CA THR A 388 -14.73 29.55 -11.32
C THR A 388 -13.37 28.97 -11.69
N ILE A 389 -12.34 29.78 -11.60
CA ILE A 389 -10.95 29.36 -11.76
C ILE A 389 -10.36 29.21 -10.37
N GLU A 390 -9.89 28.03 -10.05
CA GLU A 390 -9.18 27.73 -8.83
C GLU A 390 -7.72 28.11 -8.96
N LEU A 391 -7.18 28.67 -7.90
CA LEU A 391 -5.78 29.06 -7.79
C LEU A 391 -5.08 28.22 -6.75
N TYR A 392 -4.00 27.56 -7.17
CA TYR A 392 -3.16 26.75 -6.31
C TYR A 392 -1.71 27.22 -6.36
N LEU A 393 -1.04 27.15 -5.23
CA LEU A 393 0.40 27.07 -5.20
C LEU A 393 0.78 25.59 -5.08
N CYS A 394 1.67 25.16 -5.97
CA CYS A 394 2.18 23.80 -6.02
C CYS A 394 3.66 23.82 -5.63
N CYS A 395 4.09 22.79 -4.91
CA CYS A 395 5.48 22.60 -4.54
C CYS A 395 5.89 21.15 -4.83
N GLU A 396 6.95 20.99 -5.60
CA GLU A 396 7.67 19.73 -5.76
C GLU A 396 8.89 19.78 -4.82
N TRP A 397 8.91 18.92 -3.82
CA TRP A 397 10.00 18.81 -2.86
C TRP A 397 10.48 17.38 -2.76
N ASP A 398 11.67 17.10 -3.23
CA ASP A 398 12.29 15.76 -3.22
C ASP A 398 11.41 14.60 -3.75
N ASN A 399 10.73 14.82 -4.87
CA ASN A 399 9.75 13.93 -5.52
C ASN A 399 8.36 13.90 -4.89
N ARG A 400 8.02 14.89 -4.08
CA ARG A 400 6.69 15.08 -3.53
C ARG A 400 6.00 16.20 -4.21
N PHE A 401 4.73 16.09 -4.22
CA PHE A 401 3.85 17.11 -4.70
C PHE A 401 2.94 17.61 -3.59
N PHE A 402 3.03 18.91 -3.31
CA PHE A 402 2.09 19.61 -2.46
C PHE A 402 1.31 20.57 -3.33
N ALA A 403 0.02 20.67 -3.10
CA ALA A 403 -0.81 21.69 -3.70
C ALA A 403 -1.74 22.26 -2.62
N SER A 404 -1.80 23.54 -2.49
CA SER A 404 -2.71 24.22 -1.59
C SER A 404 -3.38 25.38 -2.30
N SER A 405 -4.67 25.53 -2.08
CA SER A 405 -5.38 26.74 -2.47
C SER A 405 -4.92 27.93 -1.60
N VAL A 406 -4.89 29.11 -2.18
CA VAL A 406 -4.44 30.32 -1.51
C VAL A 406 -5.51 30.79 -0.53
N ARG A 407 -5.20 30.88 0.76
CA ARG A 407 -6.10 31.44 1.78
C ARG A 407 -5.99 32.95 1.83
N VAL A 408 -7.09 33.56 2.11
CA VAL A 408 -7.24 35.01 2.30
C VAL A 408 -7.66 35.25 3.74
N ASN A 409 -6.82 35.86 4.53
CA ASN A 409 -7.12 36.19 5.93
C ASN A 409 -7.84 37.51 6.09
N ASP A 410 -7.50 38.51 5.27
CA ASP A 410 -8.20 39.80 5.23
C ASP A 410 -8.74 40.05 3.80
N PRO A 411 -10.08 40.06 3.61
CA PRO A 411 -10.68 40.38 2.33
C PRO A 411 -10.28 41.70 1.71
N LYS A 412 -9.75 42.64 2.52
CA LYS A 412 -9.23 43.94 2.03
C LYS A 412 -7.94 43.79 1.22
N GLU A 413 -7.22 42.71 1.35
CA GLU A 413 -6.03 42.39 0.57
C GLU A 413 -6.35 42.01 -0.88
N ILE A 414 -7.62 41.76 -1.17
CA ILE A 414 -8.10 41.48 -2.52
C ILE A 414 -8.51 42.80 -3.16
N PRO A 415 -7.80 43.27 -4.19
CA PRO A 415 -8.26 44.44 -4.91
C PRO A 415 -9.61 44.14 -5.56
N SER A 416 -10.61 44.93 -5.28
CA SER A 416 -11.97 44.87 -5.85
C SER A 416 -11.98 45.24 -7.35
N LEU A 417 -11.15 44.58 -8.16
CA LEU A 417 -10.93 44.95 -9.54
C LEU A 417 -11.61 43.95 -10.46
N GLU A 418 -12.81 44.32 -10.90
CA GLU A 418 -13.38 43.75 -12.12
C GLU A 418 -12.52 44.12 -13.32
N ARG A 419 -12.05 43.13 -14.07
CA ARG A 419 -11.29 43.32 -15.32
C ARG A 419 -12.02 42.72 -16.49
N SER A 420 -11.94 43.41 -17.64
CA SER A 420 -12.43 42.83 -18.88
C SER A 420 -11.28 42.33 -19.74
N ILE A 421 -11.20 41.00 -19.93
CA ILE A 421 -10.16 40.37 -20.73
C ILE A 421 -10.83 39.58 -21.85
N SER A 422 -10.51 39.87 -23.08
CA SER A 422 -11.02 39.13 -24.28
C SER A 422 -12.53 38.90 -24.27
N GLY A 423 -13.30 39.84 -23.77
CA GLY A 423 -14.77 39.75 -23.66
C GLY A 423 -15.28 38.98 -22.43
N TRP A 424 -14.42 38.63 -21.52
CA TRP A 424 -14.74 38.09 -20.21
C TRP A 424 -14.60 39.16 -19.14
N GLN A 425 -15.55 39.19 -18.22
CA GLN A 425 -15.44 39.97 -17.00
C GLN A 425 -14.87 39.05 -15.91
N ILE A 426 -13.79 39.47 -15.29
CA ILE A 426 -13.04 38.70 -14.31
C ILE A 426 -13.08 39.45 -12.98
N THR A 427 -13.44 38.71 -11.94
CA THR A 427 -13.50 39.24 -10.57
C THR A 427 -12.69 38.32 -9.68
N LEU A 428 -11.76 38.91 -8.92
CA LEU A 428 -11.13 38.21 -7.80
C LEU A 428 -12.12 38.24 -6.62
N ALA A 429 -12.32 37.09 -6.00
CA ALA A 429 -13.20 36.96 -4.84
C ALA A 429 -12.62 36.00 -3.82
N GLU A 430 -12.94 36.23 -2.57
CA GLU A 430 -12.77 35.27 -1.51
C GLU A 430 -14.01 34.38 -1.44
N GLU A 431 -13.82 33.10 -1.43
CA GLU A 431 -14.88 32.11 -1.29
C GLU A 431 -14.44 31.01 -0.33
N ASN A 432 -15.10 30.90 0.83
CA ASN A 432 -14.73 29.96 1.89
C ASN A 432 -13.28 30.11 2.38
N ASN A 433 -12.83 31.38 2.58
CA ASN A 433 -11.46 31.75 2.94
C ASN A 433 -10.40 31.43 1.88
N HIS A 434 -10.77 31.22 0.63
CA HIS A 434 -9.83 30.95 -0.45
C HIS A 434 -9.98 31.95 -1.59
N LEU A 435 -8.85 32.36 -2.19
CA LEU A 435 -8.82 33.23 -3.35
C LEU A 435 -9.31 32.47 -4.59
N ARG A 436 -10.33 33.01 -5.25
CA ARG A 436 -10.86 32.46 -6.50
C ARG A 436 -10.99 33.53 -7.57
N VAL A 437 -11.02 33.11 -8.81
CA VAL A 437 -11.23 33.99 -9.94
C VAL A 437 -12.55 33.62 -10.59
N HIS A 438 -13.55 34.47 -10.47
CA HIS A 438 -14.86 34.29 -11.13
C HIS A 438 -14.84 34.90 -12.52
N THR A 439 -15.46 34.22 -13.46
CA THR A 439 -15.59 34.69 -14.84
C THR A 439 -17.06 34.89 -15.22
N ALA A 440 -17.36 36.01 -15.82
CA ALA A 440 -18.67 36.32 -16.37
C ALA A 440 -18.55 36.78 -17.83
N GLU A 441 -19.57 36.55 -18.64
CA GLU A 441 -19.60 37.09 -20.00
C GLU A 441 -19.67 38.62 -19.95
N GLY A 442 -18.64 39.30 -20.47
CA GLY A 442 -18.64 40.74 -20.62
C GLY A 442 -19.70 41.21 -21.63
N PHE A 443 -20.09 42.47 -21.46
CA PHE A 443 -21.16 43.08 -22.27
C PHE A 443 -20.95 42.89 -23.79
N ARG A 444 -19.73 43.11 -24.30
CA ARG A 444 -19.41 42.94 -25.73
C ARG A 444 -19.69 41.51 -26.23
N ARG A 445 -19.36 40.49 -25.47
CA ARG A 445 -19.58 39.08 -25.86
C ARG A 445 -21.06 38.71 -25.82
N LYS A 446 -21.81 39.23 -24.84
CA LYS A 446 -23.27 39.10 -24.78
C LYS A 446 -23.95 39.79 -25.99
N LEU A 447 -23.46 40.96 -26.39
CA LEU A 447 -23.96 41.69 -27.53
C LEU A 447 -23.68 40.93 -28.84
N MET A 448 -22.47 40.44 -29.03
CA MET A 448 -22.11 39.69 -30.24
C MET A 448 -22.93 38.40 -30.37
N LYS A 449 -23.09 37.63 -29.30
CA LYS A 449 -23.99 36.43 -29.34
C LYS A 449 -25.42 36.78 -29.74
N ARG A 450 -25.97 37.89 -29.24
CA ARG A 450 -27.33 38.37 -29.60
C ARG A 450 -27.42 38.79 -31.07
N LEU A 451 -26.35 39.30 -31.64
CA LEU A 451 -26.30 39.71 -33.05
C LEU A 451 -26.13 38.51 -34.02
N PHE A 452 -25.44 37.46 -33.60
CA PHE A 452 -25.19 36.25 -34.44
C PHE A 452 -26.24 35.14 -34.28
N VAL A 453 -27.09 35.16 -33.25
CA VAL A 453 -28.19 34.23 -33.07
C VAL A 453 -29.48 34.67 -33.84
N LYS A 454 -29.47 35.84 -34.44
CA LYS A 454 -30.59 36.36 -35.26
C LYS A 454 -30.33 36.24 -36.76
N LYS A 455 -29.47 35.29 -37.19
CA LYS A 455 -29.35 34.93 -38.62
C LYS A 455 -29.69 33.46 -38.83
#